data_2e4731bf125b192beab91dc4fe49cc2e
#
_entry.id   2e4731bf125b192beab91dc4fe49cc2e
#
_cell.length_a   1.000
_cell.length_b   1.000
_cell.length_c   1.000
_cell.angle_alpha   90.00
_cell.angle_beta   90.00
_cell.angle_gamma   90.00
#
_symmetry.space_group_name_H-M   'P 1'
#
loop_
_entity.id
_entity.type
_entity.pdbx_description
1 polymer ?
#
loop_
_entity_poly.entity_id
_entity_poly.type
_entity_poly.pdbx_seq_one_letter_code
_entity_poly.pdbx_strand_id
1 'polypeptide(L)'
;SRKSKKPRLKSYVDEQGNEQTVEVYRYYCHNPACQYKTFTHLPCHLVPHSKWTVHHHLVALQLYEWSHSVYRCTGQLLGVSKMTTYRWVSGFGYQLLPVAALFGVVRSSGVIGIDEKYVLVPKNDKPEAKMKAWMYVYFAVDCYTYDLLHIEIYPYNTKHSAKAFLLALRAKGYYPHVVVTDLRVDYGPLVARVFPKATYHECIFHALQWAHRQLKDTYGADYAKTRPDVVQLKERIDAIFQAKTRRTAEKRYCKVMAMREQYVAQTPAVDSVFGSLERHWPTLANSIESTIIPHTNNA
;
A
#
# COMPACT_ATOMS: atom_id res chain seq x y z
N SER A 1 29.21 -33.85 -14.70
CA SER A 1 29.65 -34.37 -16.01
C SER A 1 28.51 -34.24 -17.04
N ARG A 2 28.88 -34.18 -18.33
CA ARG A 2 27.93 -34.08 -19.44
C ARG A 2 27.14 -35.38 -19.59
N LYS A 3 25.80 -35.28 -19.63
CA LYS A 3 24.91 -36.46 -19.79
C LYS A 3 24.78 -36.90 -21.24
N SER A 4 24.76 -35.95 -22.22
CA SER A 4 24.61 -36.24 -23.63
C SER A 4 25.79 -35.78 -24.43
N LYS A 5 26.29 -36.63 -25.39
CA LYS A 5 27.36 -36.26 -26.30
C LYS A 5 26.90 -35.25 -27.36
N LYS A 6 25.61 -35.31 -27.74
CA LYS A 6 25.03 -34.40 -28.74
C LYS A 6 24.26 -33.27 -28.01
N PRO A 7 24.34 -32.04 -28.53
CA PRO A 7 23.52 -30.93 -28.02
C PRO A 7 22.06 -31.14 -28.38
N ARG A 8 21.19 -30.41 -27.64
CA ARG A 8 19.80 -30.23 -28.02
C ARG A 8 19.65 -28.79 -28.51
N LEU A 9 18.87 -28.62 -29.58
CA LEU A 9 18.48 -27.27 -29.99
C LEU A 9 17.34 -26.76 -29.12
N LYS A 10 17.48 -25.55 -28.61
CA LYS A 10 16.43 -24.82 -27.92
C LYS A 10 16.09 -23.59 -28.74
N SER A 11 14.83 -23.52 -29.19
CA SER A 11 14.29 -22.32 -29.85
C SER A 11 13.89 -21.28 -28.82
N TYR A 12 14.12 -20.01 -29.14
CA TYR A 12 13.69 -18.86 -28.34
C TYR A 12 13.42 -17.66 -29.25
N VAL A 13 12.71 -16.66 -28.71
CA VAL A 13 12.46 -15.39 -29.39
C VAL A 13 13.44 -14.35 -28.80
N ASP A 14 14.21 -13.70 -29.66
CA ASP A 14 15.15 -12.66 -29.28
C ASP A 14 14.42 -11.34 -28.94
N GLU A 15 15.17 -10.33 -28.52
CA GLU A 15 14.64 -9.02 -28.12
C GLU A 15 13.99 -8.25 -29.28
N GLN A 16 14.31 -8.60 -30.50
CA GLN A 16 13.76 -8.05 -31.75
C GLN A 16 12.52 -8.80 -32.24
N GLY A 17 12.14 -9.89 -31.55
CA GLY A 17 11.00 -10.74 -31.91
C GLY A 17 11.31 -11.84 -32.93
N ASN A 18 12.59 -12.08 -33.26
CA ASN A 18 12.96 -13.11 -34.21
C ASN A 18 13.14 -14.48 -33.52
N GLU A 19 12.73 -15.54 -34.19
CA GLU A 19 12.99 -16.89 -33.69
C GLU A 19 14.47 -17.27 -33.92
N GLN A 20 15.11 -17.63 -32.83
CA GLN A 20 16.51 -18.06 -32.78
C GLN A 20 16.62 -19.47 -32.21
N THR A 21 17.75 -20.12 -32.45
CA THR A 21 18.06 -21.42 -31.86
C THR A 21 19.44 -21.41 -31.23
N VAL A 22 19.59 -22.12 -30.12
CA VAL A 22 20.86 -22.27 -29.43
C VAL A 22 21.09 -23.73 -29.01
N GLU A 23 22.33 -24.19 -29.08
CA GLU A 23 22.72 -25.50 -28.59
C GLU A 23 22.82 -25.51 -27.06
N VAL A 24 22.12 -26.45 -26.43
CA VAL A 24 22.14 -26.64 -24.98
C VAL A 24 22.50 -28.09 -24.63
N TYR A 25 23.21 -28.24 -23.54
CA TYR A 25 23.69 -29.55 -23.08
C TYR A 25 23.05 -29.91 -21.74
N ARG A 26 22.79 -31.19 -21.55
CA ARG A 26 22.33 -31.74 -20.27
C ARG A 26 23.51 -32.32 -19.49
N TYR A 27 23.53 -32.04 -18.20
CA TYR A 27 24.58 -32.44 -17.28
C TYR A 27 24.04 -33.29 -16.13
N TYR A 28 24.89 -34.13 -15.55
CA TYR A 28 24.61 -34.79 -14.29
C TYR A 28 25.01 -33.87 -13.14
N CYS A 29 24.13 -33.81 -12.12
CA CYS A 29 24.47 -33.20 -10.84
C CYS A 29 25.18 -34.22 -9.95
N HIS A 30 26.36 -33.89 -9.48
CA HIS A 30 27.14 -34.74 -8.57
C HIS A 30 27.00 -34.32 -7.10
N ASN A 31 26.21 -33.28 -6.80
CA ASN A 31 25.94 -32.91 -5.42
C ASN A 31 24.96 -33.93 -4.80
N PRO A 32 25.38 -34.68 -3.76
CA PRO A 32 24.53 -35.69 -3.12
C PRO A 32 23.28 -35.09 -2.47
N ALA A 33 23.32 -33.82 -2.05
CA ALA A 33 22.18 -33.11 -1.48
C ALA A 33 21.18 -32.57 -2.54
N CYS A 34 21.50 -32.68 -3.83
CA CYS A 34 20.64 -32.18 -4.90
C CYS A 34 19.52 -33.17 -5.21
N GLN A 35 18.29 -32.72 -5.16
CA GLN A 35 17.09 -33.49 -5.53
C GLN A 35 17.05 -33.83 -7.03
N TYR A 36 17.74 -33.08 -7.87
CA TYR A 36 17.77 -33.23 -9.32
C TYR A 36 19.03 -33.94 -9.78
N LYS A 37 18.89 -35.16 -10.28
CA LYS A 37 20.02 -35.92 -10.83
C LYS A 37 20.63 -35.34 -12.08
N THR A 38 19.87 -34.51 -12.80
CA THR A 38 20.33 -33.90 -14.06
C THR A 38 19.77 -32.51 -14.25
N PHE A 39 20.50 -31.63 -14.89
CA PHE A 39 20.09 -30.28 -15.26
C PHE A 39 20.54 -29.91 -16.68
N THR A 40 19.86 -28.97 -17.31
CA THR A 40 20.25 -28.38 -18.59
C THR A 40 20.91 -27.04 -18.32
N HIS A 41 22.14 -26.87 -18.77
CA HIS A 41 22.78 -25.56 -18.72
C HIS A 41 22.21 -24.69 -19.83
N LEU A 42 21.63 -23.58 -19.46
CA LEU A 42 21.09 -22.57 -20.36
C LEU A 42 21.97 -21.32 -20.32
N PRO A 43 22.15 -20.63 -21.46
CA PRO A 43 22.65 -19.26 -21.46
C PRO A 43 21.84 -18.36 -20.52
N CYS A 44 22.48 -17.37 -19.88
CA CYS A 44 21.87 -16.54 -18.83
C CYS A 44 20.65 -15.72 -19.29
N HIS A 45 20.54 -15.43 -20.59
CA HIS A 45 19.41 -14.70 -21.16
C HIS A 45 18.18 -15.60 -21.41
N LEU A 46 18.30 -16.92 -21.26
CA LEU A 46 17.21 -17.86 -21.50
C LEU A 46 16.53 -18.32 -20.22
N VAL A 47 15.21 -18.44 -20.27
CA VAL A 47 14.40 -18.92 -19.15
C VAL A 47 14.08 -20.41 -19.34
N PRO A 48 14.22 -21.26 -18.29
CA PRO A 48 13.80 -22.67 -18.37
C PRO A 48 12.33 -22.79 -18.77
N HIS A 49 12.06 -23.74 -19.68
CA HIS A 49 10.71 -24.04 -20.18
C HIS A 49 9.95 -22.87 -20.84
N SER A 50 10.66 -21.80 -21.21
CA SER A 50 10.12 -20.66 -21.95
C SER A 50 10.80 -20.48 -23.28
N LYS A 51 10.05 -20.06 -24.32
CA LYS A 51 10.63 -19.57 -25.57
C LYS A 51 11.04 -18.10 -25.50
N TRP A 52 10.65 -17.41 -24.44
CA TRP A 52 10.90 -15.99 -24.21
C TRP A 52 12.14 -15.81 -23.34
N THR A 53 12.92 -14.77 -23.63
CA THR A 53 14.15 -14.45 -22.87
C THR A 53 13.83 -13.78 -21.53
N VAL A 54 14.83 -13.64 -20.67
CA VAL A 54 14.75 -12.87 -19.41
C VAL A 54 14.31 -11.43 -19.68
N HIS A 55 14.78 -10.84 -20.80
CA HIS A 55 14.39 -9.49 -21.19
C HIS A 55 12.86 -9.33 -21.32
N HIS A 56 12.18 -10.25 -22.01
CA HIS A 56 10.72 -10.20 -22.14
C HIS A 56 9.98 -10.28 -20.79
N HIS A 57 10.51 -11.09 -19.86
CA HIS A 57 9.96 -11.19 -18.52
C HIS A 57 10.14 -9.87 -17.74
N LEU A 58 11.32 -9.22 -17.86
CA LEU A 58 11.59 -7.93 -17.21
C LEU A 58 10.72 -6.81 -17.79
N VAL A 59 10.57 -6.75 -19.12
CA VAL A 59 9.68 -5.77 -19.77
C VAL A 59 8.23 -5.97 -19.32
N ALA A 60 7.77 -7.23 -19.20
CA ALA A 60 6.43 -7.51 -18.69
C ALA A 60 6.24 -6.98 -17.26
N LEU A 61 7.24 -7.16 -16.39
CA LEU A 61 7.22 -6.65 -15.03
C LEU A 61 7.18 -5.12 -15.01
N GLN A 62 8.05 -4.46 -15.78
CA GLN A 62 8.11 -3.01 -15.88
C GLN A 62 6.79 -2.41 -16.40
N LEU A 63 6.23 -2.98 -17.48
CA LEU A 63 4.94 -2.53 -18.01
C LEU A 63 3.80 -2.73 -17.01
N TYR A 64 3.80 -3.83 -16.28
CA TYR A 64 2.81 -4.08 -15.25
C TYR A 64 2.91 -3.08 -14.10
N GLU A 65 4.11 -2.78 -13.65
CA GLU A 65 4.40 -1.94 -12.50
C GLU A 65 4.24 -0.44 -12.82
N TRP A 66 4.87 0.05 -13.89
CA TRP A 66 4.89 1.48 -14.22
C TRP A 66 3.59 2.00 -14.81
N SER A 67 2.89 1.19 -15.61
CA SER A 67 1.64 1.60 -16.23
C SER A 67 0.41 1.33 -15.36
N HIS A 68 0.59 0.78 -14.15
CA HIS A 68 -0.51 0.25 -13.33
C HIS A 68 -1.46 -0.65 -14.14
N SER A 69 -0.91 -1.32 -15.13
CA SER A 69 -1.64 -2.09 -16.12
C SER A 69 -2.13 -3.41 -15.52
N VAL A 70 -3.20 -3.94 -16.10
CA VAL A 70 -3.64 -5.31 -15.77
C VAL A 70 -2.95 -6.32 -16.67
N TYR A 71 -2.77 -7.55 -16.19
CA TYR A 71 -2.10 -8.63 -16.93
C TYR A 71 -2.59 -8.81 -18.37
N ARG A 72 -3.88 -8.52 -18.64
CA ARG A 72 -4.44 -8.60 -20.00
C ARG A 72 -3.85 -7.54 -20.92
N CYS A 73 -3.78 -6.29 -20.47
CA CYS A 73 -3.25 -5.19 -21.28
C CYS A 73 -1.74 -5.36 -21.51
N THR A 74 -1.00 -5.70 -20.45
CA THR A 74 0.43 -6.02 -20.58
C THR A 74 0.66 -7.18 -21.56
N GLY A 75 -0.15 -8.23 -21.49
CA GLY A 75 -0.07 -9.36 -22.41
C GLY A 75 -0.37 -8.98 -23.86
N GLN A 76 -1.36 -8.13 -24.09
CA GLN A 76 -1.68 -7.62 -25.43
C GLN A 76 -0.51 -6.83 -26.04
N LEU A 77 0.13 -5.95 -25.25
CA LEU A 77 1.28 -5.16 -25.68
C LEU A 77 2.49 -6.05 -26.05
N LEU A 78 2.66 -7.16 -25.36
CA LEU A 78 3.79 -8.09 -25.56
C LEU A 78 3.45 -9.25 -26.52
N GLY A 79 2.26 -9.31 -27.08
CA GLY A 79 1.81 -10.41 -27.93
C GLY A 79 1.72 -11.76 -27.23
N VAL A 80 1.46 -11.77 -25.91
CA VAL A 80 1.34 -12.99 -25.11
C VAL A 80 0.00 -13.07 -24.38
N SER A 81 -0.37 -14.27 -23.90
CA SER A 81 -1.61 -14.45 -23.16
C SER A 81 -1.55 -13.75 -21.79
N LYS A 82 -2.74 -13.34 -21.29
CA LYS A 82 -2.90 -12.85 -19.91
C LYS A 82 -2.28 -13.81 -18.88
N MET A 83 -2.44 -15.12 -19.09
CA MET A 83 -1.90 -16.12 -18.16
C MET A 83 -0.37 -16.20 -18.22
N THR A 84 0.22 -15.99 -19.40
CA THR A 84 1.67 -15.90 -19.56
C THR A 84 2.24 -14.72 -18.80
N THR A 85 1.63 -13.53 -18.96
CA THR A 85 2.01 -12.34 -18.21
C THR A 85 1.89 -12.53 -16.69
N TYR A 86 0.76 -13.09 -16.23
CA TYR A 86 0.56 -13.43 -14.83
C TYR A 86 1.68 -14.33 -14.30
N ARG A 87 2.02 -15.40 -15.01
CA ARG A 87 3.10 -16.33 -14.60
C ARG A 87 4.46 -15.65 -14.54
N TRP A 88 4.76 -14.75 -15.49
CA TRP A 88 6.02 -14.01 -15.49
C TRP A 88 6.12 -13.07 -14.31
N VAL A 89 5.13 -12.20 -14.12
CA VAL A 89 5.12 -11.23 -13.02
C VAL A 89 5.10 -11.92 -11.66
N SER A 90 4.24 -12.94 -11.48
CA SER A 90 4.17 -13.71 -10.23
C SER A 90 5.45 -14.51 -9.99
N GLY A 91 6.08 -15.05 -11.04
CA GLY A 91 7.34 -15.78 -10.95
C GLY A 91 8.48 -14.94 -10.37
N PHE A 92 8.53 -13.65 -10.68
CA PHE A 92 9.46 -12.72 -10.02
C PHE A 92 9.13 -12.56 -8.53
N GLY A 93 7.86 -12.41 -8.20
CA GLY A 93 7.43 -12.29 -6.79
C GLY A 93 7.91 -13.46 -5.93
N TYR A 94 7.86 -14.69 -6.45
CA TYR A 94 8.33 -15.88 -5.73
C TYR A 94 9.86 -15.99 -5.64
N GLN A 95 10.60 -15.27 -6.46
CA GLN A 95 12.08 -15.25 -6.43
C GLN A 95 12.63 -14.10 -5.59
N LEU A 96 11.80 -13.12 -5.25
CA LEU A 96 12.20 -12.03 -4.39
C LEU A 96 12.47 -12.55 -2.97
N LEU A 97 13.49 -11.98 -2.34
CA LEU A 97 13.71 -12.17 -0.91
C LEU A 97 12.49 -11.66 -0.13
N PRO A 98 12.22 -12.23 1.06
CA PRO A 98 11.22 -11.66 1.94
C PRO A 98 11.43 -10.16 2.09
N VAL A 99 10.36 -9.38 2.00
CA VAL A 99 10.42 -7.91 2.02
C VAL A 99 11.23 -7.40 3.22
N ALA A 100 11.10 -8.05 4.37
CA ALA A 100 11.88 -7.73 5.57
C ALA A 100 13.40 -7.87 5.38
N ALA A 101 13.86 -8.73 4.48
CA ALA A 101 15.28 -8.92 4.18
C ALA A 101 15.82 -7.93 3.13
N LEU A 102 14.92 -7.28 2.37
CA LEU A 102 15.29 -6.28 1.37
C LEU A 102 15.52 -4.90 1.97
N PHE A 103 14.89 -4.62 3.13
CA PHE A 103 14.97 -3.32 3.78
C PHE A 103 15.91 -3.36 4.97
N GLY A 104 17.09 -2.79 4.80
CA GLY A 104 17.97 -2.39 5.90
C GLY A 104 17.31 -1.29 6.76
N VAL A 105 17.97 -0.93 7.86
CA VAL A 105 17.57 0.23 8.66
C VAL A 105 17.97 1.50 7.91
N VAL A 106 16.99 2.28 7.46
CA VAL A 106 17.21 3.59 6.82
C VAL A 106 17.15 4.68 7.88
N ARG A 107 17.85 5.78 7.65
CA ARG A 107 17.78 6.93 8.53
C ARG A 107 16.40 7.58 8.42
N SER A 108 15.75 7.80 9.56
CA SER A 108 14.44 8.47 9.63
C SER A 108 14.58 9.88 10.17
N SER A 109 13.73 10.78 9.69
CA SER A 109 13.53 12.12 10.29
C SER A 109 12.89 12.06 11.67
N GLY A 110 12.29 10.91 12.03
CA GLY A 110 11.50 10.72 13.24
C GLY A 110 10.03 11.11 13.10
N VAL A 111 9.58 11.49 11.92
CA VAL A 111 8.17 11.73 11.60
C VAL A 111 7.68 10.62 10.68
N ILE A 112 6.90 9.71 11.20
CA ILE A 112 6.53 8.46 10.53
C ILE A 112 5.04 8.45 10.20
N GLY A 113 4.72 8.26 8.93
CA GLY A 113 3.38 7.97 8.43
C GLY A 113 3.14 6.46 8.39
N ILE A 114 1.98 6.02 8.85
CA ILE A 114 1.56 4.62 8.80
C ILE A 114 0.22 4.53 8.10
N ASP A 115 0.11 3.58 7.17
CA ASP A 115 -1.13 3.30 6.45
C ASP A 115 -1.28 1.81 6.14
N GLU A 116 -2.48 1.38 5.78
CA GLU A 116 -2.79 0.01 5.38
C GLU A 116 -3.43 -0.03 4.00
N LYS A 117 -2.95 -0.96 3.19
CA LYS A 117 -3.54 -1.27 1.89
C LYS A 117 -4.14 -2.67 1.88
N TYR A 118 -5.36 -2.76 1.38
CA TYR A 118 -6.05 -4.05 1.21
C TYR A 118 -5.62 -4.70 -0.10
N VAL A 119 -5.20 -5.96 -0.02
CA VAL A 119 -4.79 -6.76 -1.17
C VAL A 119 -5.63 -8.03 -1.22
N LEU A 120 -6.27 -8.28 -2.37
CA LEU A 120 -7.01 -9.51 -2.59
C LEU A 120 -6.03 -10.62 -3.00
N VAL A 121 -5.99 -11.70 -2.24
CA VAL A 121 -5.11 -12.87 -2.49
C VAL A 121 -5.94 -14.13 -2.74
N PRO A 122 -5.35 -15.18 -3.33
CA PRO A 122 -5.99 -16.48 -3.46
C PRO A 122 -6.47 -17.03 -2.12
N LYS A 123 -7.56 -17.80 -2.12
CA LYS A 123 -8.17 -18.35 -0.90
C LYS A 123 -7.25 -19.26 -0.08
N ASN A 124 -6.31 -19.93 -0.75
CA ASN A 124 -5.35 -20.87 -0.10
C ASN A 124 -4.45 -20.16 0.91
N ASP A 125 -4.16 -18.87 0.70
CA ASP A 125 -3.31 -18.09 1.59
C ASP A 125 -4.04 -17.63 2.86
N LYS A 126 -5.37 -17.83 2.88
CA LYS A 126 -6.26 -17.52 3.99
C LYS A 126 -7.39 -18.57 4.09
N PRO A 127 -7.08 -19.79 4.56
CA PRO A 127 -8.02 -20.92 4.52
C PRO A 127 -9.32 -20.68 5.28
N GLU A 128 -9.32 -19.81 6.29
CA GLU A 128 -10.51 -19.46 7.07
C GLU A 128 -11.48 -18.53 6.34
N ALA A 129 -11.05 -17.90 5.24
CA ALA A 129 -11.89 -16.99 4.49
C ALA A 129 -12.85 -17.75 3.55
N LYS A 130 -14.14 -17.71 3.84
CA LYS A 130 -15.16 -18.43 3.06
C LYS A 130 -15.37 -17.88 1.66
N MET A 131 -15.14 -16.57 1.40
CA MET A 131 -15.47 -15.95 0.11
C MET A 131 -14.35 -15.09 -0.49
N LYS A 132 -13.78 -14.16 0.26
CA LYS A 132 -12.70 -13.28 -0.21
C LYS A 132 -11.57 -13.31 0.79
N ALA A 133 -10.38 -13.58 0.30
CA ALA A 133 -9.18 -13.55 1.13
C ALA A 133 -8.52 -12.18 0.98
N TRP A 134 -8.90 -11.24 1.84
CA TRP A 134 -8.21 -9.97 1.97
C TRP A 134 -6.98 -10.15 2.86
N MET A 135 -5.83 -9.70 2.37
CA MET A 135 -4.64 -9.46 3.19
C MET A 135 -4.44 -7.97 3.33
N TYR A 136 -3.78 -7.57 4.40
CA TYR A 136 -3.58 -6.18 4.78
C TYR A 136 -2.10 -5.89 4.81
N VAL A 137 -1.64 -5.06 3.89
CA VAL A 137 -0.25 -4.60 3.84
C VAL A 137 -0.15 -3.35 4.69
N TYR A 138 0.56 -3.46 5.79
CA TYR A 138 0.91 -2.34 6.64
C TYR A 138 2.25 -1.81 6.19
N PHE A 139 2.40 -0.51 6.09
CA PHE A 139 3.66 0.12 5.76
C PHE A 139 3.86 1.40 6.57
N ALA A 140 5.12 1.65 6.90
CA ALA A 140 5.57 2.85 7.57
C ALA A 140 6.56 3.57 6.66
N VAL A 141 6.31 4.84 6.39
CA VAL A 141 7.17 5.70 5.59
C VAL A 141 7.63 6.90 6.42
N ASP A 142 8.79 7.40 6.12
CA ASP A 142 9.21 8.69 6.64
C ASP A 142 8.49 9.81 5.88
N CYS A 143 7.80 10.69 6.61
CA CYS A 143 6.98 11.73 5.99
C CYS A 143 7.78 12.81 5.24
N TYR A 144 9.09 12.91 5.47
CA TYR A 144 9.95 13.92 4.86
C TYR A 144 10.89 13.36 3.79
N THR A 145 11.45 12.16 4.02
CA THR A 145 12.37 11.53 3.07
C THR A 145 11.63 10.62 2.08
N TYR A 146 10.39 10.24 2.39
CA TYR A 146 9.57 9.26 1.67
C TYR A 146 10.19 7.86 1.62
N ASP A 147 11.17 7.59 2.49
CA ASP A 147 11.75 6.27 2.61
C ASP A 147 10.78 5.29 3.26
N LEU A 148 10.70 4.09 2.69
CA LEU A 148 9.96 3.00 3.30
C LEU A 148 10.76 2.42 4.47
N LEU A 149 10.27 2.61 5.68
CA LEU A 149 10.93 2.19 6.92
C LEU A 149 10.62 0.75 7.28
N HIS A 150 9.35 0.35 7.08
CA HIS A 150 8.88 -1.00 7.38
C HIS A 150 7.65 -1.36 6.59
N ILE A 151 7.51 -2.65 6.27
CA ILE A 151 6.35 -3.21 5.60
C ILE A 151 6.11 -4.63 6.11
N GLU A 152 4.86 -4.95 6.40
CA GLU A 152 4.42 -6.30 6.78
C GLU A 152 3.03 -6.60 6.23
N ILE A 153 2.73 -7.89 6.08
CA ILE A 153 1.43 -8.37 5.57
C ILE A 153 0.75 -9.17 6.67
N TYR A 154 -0.50 -8.82 6.95
CA TYR A 154 -1.33 -9.49 7.95
C TYR A 154 -2.61 -10.05 7.34
N PRO A 155 -3.09 -11.20 7.83
CA PRO A 155 -4.35 -11.79 7.36
C PRO A 155 -5.59 -11.01 7.84
N TYR A 156 -5.46 -10.19 8.87
CA TYR A 156 -6.55 -9.43 9.48
C TYR A 156 -6.13 -7.99 9.78
N ASN A 157 -7.06 -7.04 9.59
CA ASN A 157 -6.88 -5.66 10.03
C ASN A 157 -7.48 -5.47 11.43
N THR A 158 -6.71 -5.84 12.43
CA THR A 158 -7.12 -5.82 13.84
C THR A 158 -6.18 -4.95 14.67
N LYS A 159 -6.64 -4.61 15.88
CA LYS A 159 -5.79 -3.96 16.90
C LYS A 159 -4.50 -4.76 17.19
N HIS A 160 -4.57 -6.10 17.10
CA HIS A 160 -3.40 -6.97 17.31
C HIS A 160 -2.39 -6.83 16.16
N SER A 161 -2.86 -6.79 14.92
CA SER A 161 -2.00 -6.58 13.73
C SER A 161 -1.31 -5.21 13.81
N ALA A 162 -2.06 -4.14 14.09
CA ALA A 162 -1.50 -2.81 14.27
C ALA A 162 -0.46 -2.76 15.40
N LYS A 163 -0.76 -3.39 16.55
CA LYS A 163 0.20 -3.49 17.66
C LYS A 163 1.47 -4.25 17.27
N ALA A 164 1.33 -5.39 16.59
CA ALA A 164 2.46 -6.20 16.13
C ALA A 164 3.35 -5.39 15.19
N PHE A 165 2.75 -4.68 14.23
CA PHE A 165 3.46 -3.81 13.30
C PHE A 165 4.24 -2.69 14.01
N LEU A 166 3.62 -1.97 14.96
CA LEU A 166 4.30 -0.93 15.73
C LEU A 166 5.46 -1.49 16.56
N LEU A 167 5.30 -2.69 17.14
CA LEU A 167 6.37 -3.35 17.90
C LEU A 167 7.51 -3.79 16.97
N ALA A 168 7.23 -4.28 15.78
CA ALA A 168 8.25 -4.63 14.79
C ALA A 168 9.03 -3.39 14.33
N LEU A 169 8.34 -2.28 14.10
CA LEU A 169 8.97 -0.99 13.77
C LEU A 169 9.92 -0.53 14.89
N ARG A 170 9.47 -0.63 16.15
CA ARG A 170 10.32 -0.33 17.32
C ARG A 170 11.50 -1.29 17.45
N ALA A 171 11.31 -2.58 17.20
CA ALA A 171 12.36 -3.59 17.25
C ALA A 171 13.47 -3.35 16.20
N LYS A 172 13.14 -2.73 15.07
CA LYS A 172 14.11 -2.24 14.07
C LYS A 172 14.92 -1.01 14.54
N GLY A 173 14.61 -0.43 15.70
CA GLY A 173 15.31 0.72 16.26
C GLY A 173 14.68 2.08 15.92
N TYR A 174 13.47 2.10 15.36
CA TYR A 174 12.78 3.37 15.10
C TYR A 174 12.06 3.88 16.37
N TYR A 175 12.35 5.12 16.74
CA TYR A 175 11.76 5.82 17.89
C TYR A 175 11.25 7.19 17.43
N PRO A 176 10.08 7.23 16.76
CA PRO A 176 9.55 8.48 16.23
C PRO A 176 9.20 9.47 17.33
N HIS A 177 9.32 10.75 17.03
CA HIS A 177 8.75 11.82 17.83
C HIS A 177 7.36 12.25 17.35
N VAL A 178 6.98 11.88 16.11
CA VAL A 178 5.64 12.05 15.56
C VAL A 178 5.22 10.77 14.82
N VAL A 179 4.00 10.31 15.07
CA VAL A 179 3.35 9.23 14.31
C VAL A 179 2.04 9.74 13.73
N VAL A 180 1.92 9.65 12.40
CA VAL A 180 0.73 10.04 11.63
C VAL A 180 0.05 8.80 11.09
N THR A 181 -1.25 8.63 11.35
CA THR A 181 -2.03 7.49 10.83
C THR A 181 -3.36 7.96 10.23
N ASP A 182 -4.13 7.02 9.69
CA ASP A 182 -5.54 7.27 9.39
C ASP A 182 -6.38 7.45 10.68
N LEU A 183 -7.71 7.62 10.51
CA LEU A 183 -8.67 7.87 11.61
C LEU A 183 -9.03 6.62 12.43
N ARG A 184 -8.28 5.57 12.36
CA ARG A 184 -8.59 4.35 13.07
C ARG A 184 -8.38 4.52 14.58
N VAL A 185 -9.44 4.34 15.35
CA VAL A 185 -9.49 4.61 16.80
C VAL A 185 -8.48 3.82 17.64
N ASP A 186 -7.98 2.71 17.12
CA ASP A 186 -7.01 1.87 17.83
C ASP A 186 -5.61 2.48 17.89
N TYR A 187 -5.23 3.32 16.91
CA TYR A 187 -3.86 3.81 16.77
C TYR A 187 -3.43 4.72 17.92
N GLY A 188 -4.23 5.68 18.32
CA GLY A 188 -3.85 6.59 19.39
C GLY A 188 -3.38 5.89 20.66
N PRO A 189 -4.18 5.00 21.27
CA PRO A 189 -3.77 4.21 22.44
C PRO A 189 -2.59 3.28 22.19
N LEU A 190 -2.44 2.72 20.98
CA LEU A 190 -1.32 1.86 20.62
C LEU A 190 -0.01 2.64 20.51
N VAL A 191 -0.05 3.79 19.82
CA VAL A 191 1.11 4.69 19.69
C VAL A 191 1.57 5.17 21.06
N ALA A 192 0.66 5.63 21.92
CA ALA A 192 1.00 6.03 23.28
C ALA A 192 1.68 4.91 24.10
N ARG A 193 1.29 3.65 23.88
CA ARG A 193 1.89 2.50 24.56
C ARG A 193 3.26 2.10 23.97
N VAL A 194 3.39 2.08 22.63
CA VAL A 194 4.62 1.61 21.98
C VAL A 194 5.66 2.70 21.88
N PHE A 195 5.23 3.94 21.63
CA PHE A 195 6.07 5.12 21.47
C PHE A 195 5.64 6.24 22.43
N PRO A 196 5.85 6.11 23.75
CA PRO A 196 5.27 7.00 24.74
C PRO A 196 5.77 8.46 24.66
N LYS A 197 6.84 8.69 23.90
CA LYS A 197 7.38 10.05 23.66
C LYS A 197 6.92 10.65 22.33
N ALA A 198 6.19 9.90 21.53
CA ALA A 198 5.72 10.38 20.24
C ALA A 198 4.43 11.18 20.37
N THR A 199 4.34 12.28 19.63
CA THR A 199 3.07 12.96 19.38
C THR A 199 2.27 12.17 18.36
N TYR A 200 1.06 11.81 18.72
CA TYR A 200 0.13 11.14 17.79
C TYR A 200 -0.66 12.19 17.02
N HIS A 201 -0.77 11.98 15.71
CA HIS A 201 -1.54 12.83 14.80
C HIS A 201 -2.37 11.96 13.84
N GLU A 202 -3.58 12.38 13.56
CA GLU A 202 -4.44 11.76 12.55
C GLU A 202 -4.38 12.54 11.24
N CYS A 203 -4.33 11.81 10.13
CA CYS A 203 -4.19 12.36 8.79
C CYS A 203 -5.42 13.20 8.41
N ILE A 204 -5.21 14.50 8.19
CA ILE A 204 -6.28 15.44 7.77
C ILE A 204 -6.87 15.03 6.42
N PHE A 205 -6.06 14.53 5.50
CA PHE A 205 -6.53 14.08 4.19
C PHE A 205 -7.59 12.96 4.34
N HIS A 206 -7.32 11.95 5.18
CA HIS A 206 -8.27 10.88 5.44
C HIS A 206 -9.52 11.39 6.18
N ALA A 207 -9.37 12.34 7.08
CA ALA A 207 -10.51 12.97 7.77
C ALA A 207 -11.44 13.70 6.80
N LEU A 208 -10.87 14.52 5.92
CA LEU A 208 -11.65 15.23 4.90
C LEU A 208 -12.26 14.28 3.88
N GLN A 209 -11.51 13.29 3.40
CA GLN A 209 -12.02 12.29 2.47
C GLN A 209 -13.20 11.52 3.06
N TRP A 210 -13.09 11.13 4.33
CA TRP A 210 -14.16 10.46 5.05
C TRP A 210 -15.41 11.37 5.21
N ALA A 211 -15.23 12.61 5.65
CA ALA A 211 -16.31 13.57 5.81
C ALA A 211 -17.04 13.84 4.48
N HIS A 212 -16.28 14.07 3.40
CA HIS A 212 -16.86 14.28 2.07
C HIS A 212 -17.65 13.07 1.57
N ARG A 213 -17.15 11.85 1.85
CA ARG A 213 -17.86 10.61 1.52
C ARG A 213 -19.16 10.51 2.30
N GLN A 214 -19.14 10.78 3.60
CA GLN A 214 -20.36 10.76 4.42
C GLN A 214 -21.40 11.78 3.96
N LEU A 215 -20.97 12.99 3.59
CA LEU A 215 -21.89 13.99 3.02
C LEU A 215 -22.50 13.50 1.70
N LYS A 216 -21.69 12.89 0.82
CA LYS A 216 -22.17 12.31 -0.44
C LYS A 216 -23.13 11.14 -0.21
N ASP A 217 -22.83 10.26 0.73
CA ASP A 217 -23.68 9.10 1.04
C ASP A 217 -25.01 9.53 1.69
N THR A 218 -24.97 10.59 2.49
CA THR A 218 -26.16 11.13 3.18
C THR A 218 -27.08 11.91 2.24
N TYR A 219 -26.52 12.76 1.37
CA TYR A 219 -27.30 13.69 0.55
C TYR A 219 -27.39 13.32 -0.94
N GLY A 220 -26.72 12.22 -1.35
CA GLY A 220 -26.67 11.76 -2.73
C GLY A 220 -25.50 12.32 -3.54
N ALA A 221 -25.18 11.66 -4.66
CA ALA A 221 -24.05 12.03 -5.51
C ALA A 221 -24.14 13.46 -6.09
N ASP A 222 -25.38 13.93 -6.30
CA ASP A 222 -25.67 15.22 -6.94
C ASP A 222 -25.91 16.35 -5.94
N TYR A 223 -25.61 16.15 -4.65
CA TYR A 223 -25.84 17.18 -3.63
C TYR A 223 -25.20 18.52 -3.96
N ALA A 224 -24.11 18.49 -4.69
CA ALA A 224 -23.43 19.74 -5.12
C ALA A 224 -24.30 20.64 -6.00
N LYS A 225 -25.31 20.06 -6.69
CA LYS A 225 -26.25 20.80 -7.54
C LYS A 225 -27.57 21.14 -6.82
N THR A 226 -27.96 20.27 -5.89
CA THR A 226 -29.30 20.31 -5.27
C THR A 226 -29.33 20.89 -3.87
N ARG A 227 -28.18 20.93 -3.17
CA ARG A 227 -28.05 21.31 -1.77
C ARG A 227 -26.89 22.28 -1.54
N PRO A 228 -27.05 23.55 -1.92
CA PRO A 228 -26.02 24.57 -1.73
C PRO A 228 -25.63 24.78 -0.26
N ASP A 229 -26.54 24.54 0.67
CA ASP A 229 -26.29 24.52 2.11
C ASP A 229 -25.25 23.44 2.51
N VAL A 230 -25.36 22.22 1.95
CA VAL A 230 -24.41 21.14 2.19
C VAL A 230 -23.04 21.41 1.58
N VAL A 231 -23.01 22.04 0.38
CA VAL A 231 -21.75 22.52 -0.24
C VAL A 231 -21.07 23.51 0.70
N GLN A 232 -21.82 24.47 1.24
CA GLN A 232 -21.28 25.43 2.19
C GLN A 232 -20.77 24.76 3.48
N LEU A 233 -21.47 23.73 3.98
CA LEU A 233 -21.00 22.96 5.13
C LEU A 233 -19.67 22.28 4.82
N LYS A 234 -19.55 21.63 3.66
CA LYS A 234 -18.28 21.02 3.19
C LYS A 234 -17.16 22.03 3.14
N GLU A 235 -17.38 23.18 2.49
CA GLU A 235 -16.36 24.25 2.37
C GLU A 235 -15.94 24.79 3.73
N ARG A 236 -16.86 24.89 4.68
CA ARG A 236 -16.54 25.32 6.06
C ARG A 236 -15.72 24.27 6.79
N ILE A 237 -15.98 22.98 6.59
CA ILE A 237 -15.16 21.89 7.13
C ILE A 237 -13.75 21.95 6.55
N ASP A 238 -13.61 22.06 5.23
CA ASP A 238 -12.32 22.20 4.55
C ASP A 238 -11.54 23.42 5.06
N ALA A 239 -12.22 24.53 5.25
CA ALA A 239 -11.62 25.77 5.73
C ALA A 239 -11.06 25.68 7.17
N ILE A 240 -11.51 24.74 8.01
CA ILE A 240 -10.94 24.52 9.33
C ILE A 240 -9.44 24.21 9.18
N PHE A 241 -9.11 23.26 8.32
CA PHE A 241 -7.75 22.73 8.13
C PHE A 241 -6.87 23.59 7.20
N GLN A 242 -7.47 24.56 6.51
CA GLN A 242 -6.75 25.59 5.75
C GLN A 242 -6.34 26.80 6.61
N ALA A 243 -6.67 26.77 7.90
CA ALA A 243 -6.31 27.83 8.81
C ALA A 243 -4.81 27.86 9.09
N LYS A 244 -4.20 29.03 9.02
CA LYS A 244 -2.77 29.21 9.31
C LYS A 244 -2.45 29.17 10.81
N THR A 245 -3.45 29.41 11.68
CA THR A 245 -3.27 29.44 13.12
C THR A 245 -4.30 28.57 13.82
N ARG A 246 -3.87 27.94 14.92
CA ARG A 246 -4.75 27.11 15.76
C ARG A 246 -5.98 27.91 16.24
N ARG A 247 -5.79 29.14 16.66
CA ARG A 247 -6.88 30.03 17.08
C ARG A 247 -7.92 30.23 15.96
N THR A 248 -7.47 30.39 14.70
CA THR A 248 -8.37 30.53 13.56
C THR A 248 -9.09 29.23 13.25
N ALA A 249 -8.39 28.10 13.34
CA ALA A 249 -8.97 26.78 13.13
C ALA A 249 -10.05 26.48 14.19
N GLU A 250 -9.75 26.73 15.46
CA GLU A 250 -10.71 26.55 16.56
C GLU A 250 -11.97 27.40 16.40
N LYS A 251 -11.82 28.68 16.01
CA LYS A 251 -12.98 29.53 15.70
C LYS A 251 -13.83 28.95 14.56
N ARG A 252 -13.19 28.44 13.50
CA ARG A 252 -13.90 27.83 12.37
C ARG A 252 -14.57 26.50 12.78
N TYR A 253 -13.87 25.69 13.56
CA TYR A 253 -14.39 24.45 14.14
C TYR A 253 -15.63 24.72 14.98
N CYS A 254 -15.57 25.65 15.94
CA CYS A 254 -16.74 26.02 16.76
C CYS A 254 -17.92 26.50 15.93
N LYS A 255 -17.68 27.28 14.85
CA LYS A 255 -18.75 27.72 13.95
C LYS A 255 -19.40 26.54 13.19
N VAL A 256 -18.59 25.56 12.77
CA VAL A 256 -19.12 24.35 12.14
C VAL A 256 -19.94 23.53 13.14
N MET A 257 -19.41 23.32 14.34
CA MET A 257 -20.10 22.57 15.40
C MET A 257 -21.41 23.23 15.85
N ALA A 258 -21.48 24.54 15.86
CA ALA A 258 -22.72 25.29 16.16
C ALA A 258 -23.84 25.06 15.15
N MET A 259 -23.51 24.57 13.94
CA MET A 259 -24.52 24.26 12.91
C MET A 259 -25.11 22.84 13.07
N ARG A 260 -24.55 22.01 13.97
CA ARG A 260 -24.90 20.59 14.12
C ARG A 260 -26.39 20.37 14.29
N GLU A 261 -27.01 21.06 15.24
CA GLU A 261 -28.47 20.90 15.55
C GLU A 261 -29.32 21.19 14.32
N GLN A 262 -29.03 22.26 13.59
CA GLN A 262 -29.80 22.64 12.38
C GLN A 262 -29.71 21.55 11.31
N TYR A 263 -28.53 20.99 11.05
CA TYR A 263 -28.35 19.95 10.01
C TYR A 263 -28.93 18.61 10.46
N VAL A 264 -28.73 18.24 11.72
CA VAL A 264 -29.23 16.98 12.30
C VAL A 264 -30.76 16.96 12.36
N ALA A 265 -31.39 18.09 12.67
CA ALA A 265 -32.85 18.19 12.66
C ALA A 265 -33.45 17.94 11.27
N GLN A 266 -32.74 18.33 10.19
CA GLN A 266 -33.16 18.09 8.82
C GLN A 266 -32.82 16.70 8.33
N THR A 267 -31.66 16.20 8.71
CA THR A 267 -31.06 14.93 8.21
C THR A 267 -30.24 14.28 9.31
N PRO A 268 -30.86 13.41 10.16
CA PRO A 268 -30.14 12.82 11.30
C PRO A 268 -28.85 12.09 10.96
N ALA A 269 -28.74 11.48 9.78
CA ALA A 269 -27.56 10.74 9.34
C ALA A 269 -26.29 11.60 9.25
N VAL A 270 -26.41 12.92 9.07
CA VAL A 270 -25.25 13.84 9.01
C VAL A 270 -24.55 13.98 10.37
N ASP A 271 -25.18 13.57 11.45
CA ASP A 271 -24.60 13.62 12.80
C ASP A 271 -23.27 12.86 12.88
N SER A 272 -23.12 11.82 12.07
CA SER A 272 -21.86 11.07 11.94
C SER A 272 -20.66 11.98 11.56
N VAL A 273 -20.88 12.97 10.70
CA VAL A 273 -19.81 13.92 10.28
C VAL A 273 -19.38 14.80 11.45
N PHE A 274 -20.33 15.36 12.16
CA PHE A 274 -20.06 16.22 13.33
C PHE A 274 -19.43 15.42 14.47
N GLY A 275 -19.97 14.23 14.76
CA GLY A 275 -19.41 13.34 15.79
C GLY A 275 -18.00 12.85 15.47
N SER A 276 -17.67 12.65 14.19
CA SER A 276 -16.31 12.33 13.78
C SER A 276 -15.38 13.52 13.98
N LEU A 277 -15.76 14.71 13.52
CA LEU A 277 -14.97 15.93 13.74
C LEU A 277 -14.72 16.17 15.24
N GLU A 278 -15.73 16.01 16.07
CA GLU A 278 -15.63 16.18 17.52
C GLU A 278 -14.63 15.18 18.13
N ARG A 279 -14.74 13.92 17.78
CA ARG A 279 -13.89 12.82 18.29
C ARG A 279 -12.42 13.02 17.92
N HIS A 280 -12.16 13.38 16.67
CA HIS A 280 -10.80 13.43 16.13
C HIS A 280 -10.16 14.81 16.18
N TRP A 281 -10.91 15.86 16.54
CA TRP A 281 -10.42 17.22 16.62
C TRP A 281 -9.13 17.36 17.47
N PRO A 282 -9.01 16.75 18.65
CA PRO A 282 -7.82 16.90 19.50
C PRO A 282 -6.52 16.44 18.80
N THR A 283 -6.60 15.41 17.98
CA THR A 283 -5.45 14.84 17.25
C THR A 283 -5.24 15.51 15.89
N LEU A 284 -6.29 15.84 15.16
CA LEU A 284 -6.22 16.55 13.88
C LEU A 284 -5.65 17.97 14.03
N ALA A 285 -5.94 18.64 15.15
CA ALA A 285 -5.45 19.99 15.40
C ALA A 285 -3.94 20.08 15.68
N ASN A 286 -3.25 18.96 15.90
CA ASN A 286 -1.82 18.93 16.21
C ASN A 286 -0.93 19.41 15.06
N SER A 287 -1.36 19.26 13.80
CA SER A 287 -0.60 19.72 12.63
C SER A 287 -0.78 21.22 12.34
N ILE A 288 -1.80 21.86 12.93
CA ILE A 288 -2.08 23.27 12.68
C ILE A 288 -1.03 24.10 13.43
N GLU A 289 -0.34 25.00 12.72
CA GLU A 289 0.82 25.76 13.19
C GLU A 289 2.10 24.93 13.43
N SER A 290 2.05 23.60 13.28
CA SER A 290 3.24 22.77 13.41
C SER A 290 4.11 22.87 12.15
N THR A 291 5.40 23.07 12.34
CA THR A 291 6.41 22.95 11.28
C THR A 291 6.94 21.52 11.12
N ILE A 292 6.57 20.64 12.05
CA ILE A 292 7.10 19.28 12.12
C ILE A 292 6.03 18.22 11.81
N ILE A 293 4.75 18.51 12.10
CA ILE A 293 3.66 17.55 11.90
C ILE A 293 3.03 17.80 10.52
N PRO A 294 3.15 16.86 9.57
CA PRO A 294 2.55 17.02 8.26
C PRO A 294 1.02 16.83 8.33
N HIS A 295 0.31 17.37 7.35
CA HIS A 295 -1.14 17.24 7.26
C HIS A 295 -1.58 15.84 6.77
N THR A 296 -0.66 15.05 6.22
CA THR A 296 -0.93 13.72 5.67
C THR A 296 0.15 12.73 6.13
N ASN A 297 -0.21 11.45 6.17
CA ASN A 297 0.74 10.37 6.43
C ASN A 297 1.69 10.09 5.26
N ASN A 298 1.46 10.66 4.07
CA ASN A 298 2.26 10.51 2.84
C ASN A 298 2.58 9.05 2.45
N ALA A 299 1.74 8.11 2.89
CA ALA A 299 1.95 6.69 2.72
C ALA A 299 1.17 6.13 1.51
#